data_a887b71340ea07e8740c77f5f1bae8d8
#
_entry.id   a887b71340ea07e8740c77f5f1bae8d8
#
_cell.length_a   1.000
_cell.length_b   1.000
_cell.length_c   1.000
_cell.angle_alpha   90.00
_cell.angle_beta   90.00
_cell.angle_gamma   90.00
#
_symmetry.space_group_name_H-M   'P 1'
#
loop_
_entity.id
_entity.type
_entity.pdbx_description
1 polymer ?
#
loop_
_entity_poly.entity_id
_entity_poly.type
_entity_poly.pdbx_seq_one_letter_code
_entity_poly.pdbx_strand_id
1 'polypeptide(L)'
;MTEARRSRKKTRVTSLDIAHRAGVSQATVSRVLAGSPLVNAETRRRVELAVRELNYKVDRHASSLRTQRAGTLALLLFEDPTQDDSHINPFFLSMLGSITRACARHGHDLLVSFQQLSDDWHADYEDSMKADGLILLGYGDYLAYQAKLERLVEQGTHFVRWGQVEQGQPGISIGCDNHAGGLLAGRHLLAQGRRRIAFLGDASNRFPEFFARYQGCDAALREAGAAMLPELQVDADSTEQAGADAANTLLARALPFDAVFAASDLIAIGAMHALKQAGLRIPEDVAVVGFDGTSMALYANPPLTTVVQDTSRAGELLVQALLQQVREQPAQSAMLQPALVVRASSGG
;
A
#
# COMPACT_ATOMS: atom_id res chain seq x y z
N MET A 1 16.09 -56.88 -19.10
CA MET A 1 14.62 -56.67 -19.11
C MET A 1 14.34 -55.53 -18.16
N THR A 2 14.17 -54.35 -18.72
CA THR A 2 14.00 -53.10 -17.96
C THR A 2 12.58 -52.58 -18.25
N GLU A 3 11.66 -52.83 -17.32
CA GLU A 3 10.28 -52.32 -17.42
C GLU A 3 10.28 -50.82 -17.18
N ALA A 4 10.00 -50.06 -18.24
CA ALA A 4 9.79 -48.62 -18.16
C ALA A 4 8.47 -48.31 -17.44
N ARG A 5 8.58 -47.81 -16.23
CA ARG A 5 7.49 -47.23 -15.41
C ARG A 5 6.90 -46.02 -16.14
N ARG A 6 5.87 -46.22 -16.96
CA ARG A 6 5.06 -45.16 -17.55
C ARG A 6 4.38 -44.38 -16.41
N SER A 7 4.83 -43.18 -16.12
CA SER A 7 4.16 -42.20 -15.26
C SER A 7 2.75 -41.95 -15.82
N ARG A 8 1.72 -42.47 -15.13
CA ARG A 8 0.32 -42.08 -15.38
C ARG A 8 0.18 -40.60 -15.08
N LYS A 9 0.07 -39.72 -16.08
CA LYS A 9 -0.44 -38.36 -15.91
C LYS A 9 -1.78 -38.48 -15.19
N LYS A 10 -1.89 -37.98 -13.98
CA LYS A 10 -3.18 -37.82 -13.27
C LYS A 10 -4.05 -36.94 -14.15
N THR A 11 -5.02 -37.51 -14.83
CA THR A 11 -6.05 -36.76 -15.58
C THR A 11 -6.81 -35.91 -14.55
N ARG A 12 -6.77 -34.60 -14.74
CA ARG A 12 -7.50 -33.64 -13.87
C ARG A 12 -8.99 -33.90 -14.01
N VAL A 13 -9.70 -34.11 -12.90
CA VAL A 13 -11.16 -34.27 -12.89
C VAL A 13 -11.80 -32.99 -13.46
N THR A 14 -12.75 -33.14 -14.33
CA THR A 14 -13.46 -32.07 -15.03
C THR A 14 -14.91 -31.95 -14.58
N SER A 15 -15.59 -30.85 -14.91
CA SER A 15 -17.03 -30.71 -14.67
C SER A 15 -17.88 -31.75 -15.40
N LEU A 16 -17.34 -32.33 -16.50
CA LEU A 16 -17.97 -33.42 -17.24
C LEU A 16 -17.97 -34.71 -16.41
N ASP A 17 -16.90 -35.02 -15.71
CA ASP A 17 -16.78 -36.17 -14.82
C ASP A 17 -17.77 -36.05 -13.65
N ILE A 18 -17.94 -34.83 -13.10
CA ILE A 18 -18.96 -34.55 -12.08
C ILE A 18 -20.37 -34.74 -12.63
N ALA A 19 -20.64 -34.25 -13.84
CA ALA A 19 -21.94 -34.38 -14.51
C ALA A 19 -22.29 -35.88 -14.68
N HIS A 20 -21.34 -36.66 -15.19
CA HIS A 20 -21.51 -38.09 -15.36
C HIS A 20 -21.73 -38.80 -13.99
N ARG A 21 -20.93 -38.52 -12.98
CA ARG A 21 -21.03 -39.11 -11.63
C ARG A 21 -22.35 -38.76 -10.93
N ALA A 22 -22.81 -37.51 -11.08
CA ALA A 22 -24.06 -37.03 -10.49
C ALA A 22 -25.32 -37.36 -11.31
N GLY A 23 -25.18 -37.88 -12.55
CA GLY A 23 -26.30 -38.19 -13.45
C GLY A 23 -27.08 -36.94 -13.86
N VAL A 24 -26.38 -35.84 -14.18
CA VAL A 24 -26.94 -34.56 -14.60
C VAL A 24 -26.19 -33.96 -15.78
N SER A 25 -26.69 -32.91 -16.41
CA SER A 25 -25.98 -32.19 -17.44
C SER A 25 -24.84 -31.34 -16.84
N GLN A 26 -23.79 -31.07 -17.65
CA GLN A 26 -22.71 -30.16 -17.27
C GLN A 26 -23.26 -28.76 -16.92
N ALA A 27 -24.29 -28.28 -17.61
CA ALA A 27 -24.96 -27.02 -17.30
C ALA A 27 -25.61 -27.04 -15.90
N THR A 28 -26.14 -28.19 -15.46
CA THR A 28 -26.69 -28.36 -14.11
C THR A 28 -25.58 -28.32 -13.04
N VAL A 29 -24.45 -29.00 -13.28
CA VAL A 29 -23.27 -28.93 -12.42
C VAL A 29 -22.84 -27.47 -12.26
N SER A 30 -22.72 -26.75 -13.36
CA SER A 30 -22.33 -25.32 -13.36
C SER A 30 -23.30 -24.47 -12.53
N ARG A 31 -24.60 -24.67 -12.65
CA ARG A 31 -25.62 -23.94 -11.86
C ARG A 31 -25.52 -24.25 -10.37
N VAL A 32 -25.27 -25.52 -10.02
CA VAL A 32 -25.08 -25.91 -8.60
C VAL A 32 -23.83 -25.26 -8.02
N LEU A 33 -22.70 -25.31 -8.74
CA LEU A 33 -21.44 -24.71 -8.31
C LEU A 33 -21.52 -23.17 -8.19
N ALA A 34 -22.37 -22.55 -9.03
CA ALA A 34 -22.67 -21.12 -8.95
C ALA A 34 -23.72 -20.74 -7.89
N GLY A 35 -24.22 -21.69 -7.09
CA GLY A 35 -25.21 -21.42 -6.04
C GLY A 35 -26.60 -21.09 -6.56
N SER A 36 -26.95 -21.32 -7.84
CA SER A 36 -28.21 -20.92 -8.46
C SER A 36 -29.43 -21.47 -7.70
N PRO A 37 -30.41 -20.64 -7.34
CA PRO A 37 -31.64 -21.10 -6.66
C PRO A 37 -32.53 -21.94 -7.55
N LEU A 38 -32.33 -21.98 -8.86
CA LEU A 38 -33.12 -22.71 -9.84
C LEU A 38 -32.90 -24.23 -9.81
N VAL A 39 -31.95 -24.73 -9.03
CA VAL A 39 -31.66 -26.17 -8.91
C VAL A 39 -32.27 -26.70 -7.63
N ASN A 40 -33.10 -27.76 -7.76
CA ASN A 40 -33.74 -28.38 -6.61
C ASN A 40 -32.74 -29.00 -5.63
N ALA A 41 -33.15 -29.16 -4.37
CA ALA A 41 -32.28 -29.59 -3.27
C ALA A 41 -31.68 -30.99 -3.50
N GLU A 42 -32.43 -31.92 -4.08
CA GLU A 42 -31.95 -33.26 -4.35
C GLU A 42 -30.85 -33.29 -5.40
N THR A 43 -31.03 -32.59 -6.51
CA THR A 43 -30.03 -32.44 -7.57
C THR A 43 -28.78 -31.76 -7.05
N ARG A 44 -28.94 -30.71 -6.22
CA ARG A 44 -27.80 -30.04 -5.55
C ARG A 44 -27.00 -31.00 -4.71
N ARG A 45 -27.67 -31.79 -3.86
CA ARG A 45 -27.03 -32.76 -2.98
C ARG A 45 -26.26 -33.84 -3.77
N ARG A 46 -26.78 -34.33 -4.90
CA ARG A 46 -26.12 -35.31 -5.77
C ARG A 46 -24.84 -34.73 -6.38
N VAL A 47 -24.88 -33.52 -6.87
CA VAL A 47 -23.71 -32.84 -7.45
C VAL A 47 -22.67 -32.56 -6.38
N GLU A 48 -23.05 -32.06 -5.20
CA GLU A 48 -22.12 -31.81 -4.09
C GLU A 48 -21.44 -33.09 -3.60
N LEU A 49 -22.17 -34.22 -3.60
CA LEU A 49 -21.59 -35.53 -3.26
C LEU A 49 -20.54 -35.93 -4.30
N ALA A 50 -20.85 -35.84 -5.59
CA ALA A 50 -19.92 -36.15 -6.66
C ALA A 50 -18.66 -35.25 -6.65
N VAL A 51 -18.81 -33.97 -6.33
CA VAL A 51 -17.70 -33.03 -6.13
C VAL A 51 -16.76 -33.49 -5.02
N ARG A 52 -17.31 -33.93 -3.88
CA ARG A 52 -16.53 -34.43 -2.72
C ARG A 52 -15.83 -35.75 -3.07
N GLU A 53 -16.56 -36.72 -3.65
CA GLU A 53 -16.04 -38.05 -3.97
C GLU A 53 -14.89 -37.99 -4.99
N LEU A 54 -14.99 -37.12 -5.98
CA LEU A 54 -13.97 -36.96 -7.01
C LEU A 54 -12.91 -35.91 -6.66
N ASN A 55 -13.00 -35.31 -5.45
CA ASN A 55 -12.13 -34.23 -5.02
C ASN A 55 -11.98 -33.13 -6.10
N TYR A 56 -13.09 -32.78 -6.72
CA TYR A 56 -13.13 -31.80 -7.80
C TYR A 56 -12.94 -30.38 -7.25
N LYS A 57 -11.98 -29.68 -7.79
CA LYS A 57 -11.83 -28.22 -7.57
C LYS A 57 -12.29 -27.50 -8.85
N VAL A 58 -13.19 -26.55 -8.68
CA VAL A 58 -13.65 -25.70 -9.80
C VAL A 58 -12.43 -25.12 -10.51
N ASP A 59 -12.36 -25.31 -11.81
CA ASP A 59 -11.35 -24.65 -12.63
C ASP A 59 -11.73 -23.16 -12.74
N ARG A 60 -11.04 -22.31 -12.00
CA ARG A 60 -11.29 -20.87 -11.99
C ARG A 60 -11.09 -20.25 -13.37
N HIS A 61 -10.11 -20.74 -14.16
CA HIS A 61 -9.89 -20.25 -15.52
C HIS A 61 -11.05 -20.57 -16.47
N ALA A 62 -11.64 -21.77 -16.38
CA ALA A 62 -12.84 -22.10 -17.15
C ALA A 62 -14.09 -21.36 -16.67
N SER A 63 -14.12 -20.94 -15.40
CA SER A 63 -15.19 -20.09 -14.84
C SER A 63 -15.01 -18.63 -15.25
N SER A 64 -13.80 -18.10 -15.23
CA SER A 64 -13.47 -16.69 -15.56
C SER A 64 -13.85 -16.34 -16.99
N LEU A 65 -13.55 -17.22 -17.94
CA LEU A 65 -13.97 -17.04 -19.35
C LEU A 65 -15.50 -16.91 -19.53
N ARG A 66 -16.28 -17.54 -18.65
CA ARG A 66 -17.75 -17.49 -18.72
C ARG A 66 -18.33 -16.30 -17.95
N THR A 67 -17.70 -15.91 -16.85
CA THR A 67 -18.16 -14.81 -16.01
C THR A 67 -17.55 -13.47 -16.41
N GLN A 68 -16.59 -13.47 -17.32
CA GLN A 68 -15.73 -12.33 -17.68
C GLN A 68 -15.10 -11.68 -16.44
N ARG A 69 -14.76 -12.49 -15.44
CA ARG A 69 -14.09 -12.05 -14.20
C ARG A 69 -12.93 -12.96 -13.86
N ALA A 70 -11.78 -12.37 -13.59
CA ALA A 70 -10.57 -13.08 -13.21
C ALA A 70 -10.68 -13.69 -11.80
N GLY A 71 -11.43 -13.05 -10.90
CA GLY A 71 -11.45 -13.36 -9.47
C GLY A 71 -10.12 -13.03 -8.79
N THR A 72 -9.34 -12.17 -9.40
CA THR A 72 -8.00 -11.73 -8.98
C THR A 72 -7.97 -10.21 -9.01
N LEU A 73 -7.37 -9.60 -8.01
CA LEU A 73 -7.01 -8.18 -8.01
C LEU A 73 -5.50 -8.06 -8.21
N ALA A 74 -5.03 -7.06 -8.96
CA ALA A 74 -3.60 -6.81 -9.10
C ALA A 74 -3.18 -5.67 -8.20
N LEU A 75 -2.06 -5.86 -7.50
CA LEU A 75 -1.40 -4.83 -6.72
C LEU A 75 -0.09 -4.49 -7.40
N LEU A 76 0.06 -3.22 -7.79
CA LEU A 76 1.25 -2.71 -8.44
C LEU A 76 2.01 -1.83 -7.45
N LEU A 77 3.16 -2.32 -7.02
CA LEU A 77 4.09 -1.56 -6.18
C LEU A 77 4.87 -0.57 -7.04
N PHE A 78 5.06 0.64 -6.52
CA PHE A 78 6.09 1.51 -7.04
C PHE A 78 7.44 0.98 -6.54
N GLU A 79 8.36 0.78 -7.47
CA GLU A 79 9.75 0.48 -7.17
C GLU A 79 10.51 1.81 -7.14
N ASP A 80 11.02 2.17 -5.97
CA ASP A 80 11.91 3.31 -5.87
C ASP A 80 13.21 2.96 -6.62
N PRO A 81 13.72 3.80 -7.52
CA PRO A 81 14.94 3.52 -8.29
C PRO A 81 16.19 3.61 -7.40
N THR A 82 16.17 2.93 -6.26
CA THR A 82 17.34 2.75 -5.42
C THR A 82 18.28 1.72 -6.04
N GLN A 83 19.56 1.79 -5.72
CA GLN A 83 20.60 0.90 -6.28
C GLN A 83 20.44 -0.58 -5.88
N ASP A 84 19.48 -0.90 -5.02
CA ASP A 84 19.21 -2.27 -4.54
C ASP A 84 17.75 -2.64 -4.78
N ASP A 85 17.49 -3.31 -5.89
CA ASP A 85 16.17 -3.80 -6.33
C ASP A 85 15.54 -4.82 -5.35
N SER A 86 16.23 -5.17 -4.25
CA SER A 86 15.76 -6.19 -3.29
C SER A 86 14.88 -5.63 -2.17
N HIS A 87 14.79 -4.31 -2.00
CA HIS A 87 14.14 -3.69 -0.85
C HIS A 87 12.81 -3.03 -1.20
N ILE A 88 11.71 -3.61 -0.72
CA ILE A 88 10.41 -2.93 -0.67
C ILE A 88 10.32 -2.17 0.65
N ASN A 89 9.91 -0.89 0.61
CA ASN A 89 9.70 -0.09 1.81
C ASN A 89 8.79 -0.83 2.82
N PRO A 90 9.21 -1.00 4.11
CA PRO A 90 8.48 -1.74 5.14
C PRO A 90 7.03 -1.26 5.35
N PHE A 91 6.73 0.01 5.11
CA PHE A 91 5.37 0.54 5.13
C PHE A 91 4.51 -0.15 4.06
N PHE A 92 4.99 -0.23 2.82
CA PHE A 92 4.26 -0.91 1.74
C PHE A 92 4.19 -2.43 1.93
N LEU A 93 5.17 -3.06 2.58
CA LEU A 93 5.07 -4.47 2.99
C LEU A 93 3.94 -4.70 4.01
N SER A 94 3.75 -3.78 4.95
CA SER A 94 2.63 -3.82 5.90
C SER A 94 1.28 -3.65 5.19
N MET A 95 1.20 -2.74 4.23
CA MET A 95 0.04 -2.54 3.37
C MET A 95 -0.27 -3.79 2.55
N LEU A 96 0.73 -4.39 1.88
CA LEU A 96 0.60 -5.64 1.13
C LEU A 96 0.00 -6.75 2.00
N GLY A 97 0.51 -6.93 3.23
CA GLY A 97 -0.04 -7.91 4.17
C GLY A 97 -1.51 -7.65 4.53
N SER A 98 -1.92 -6.41 4.65
CA SER A 98 -3.30 -6.01 4.96
C SER A 98 -4.21 -6.20 3.76
N ILE A 99 -3.79 -5.80 2.56
CA ILE A 99 -4.50 -5.99 1.30
C ILE A 99 -4.69 -7.48 1.01
N THR A 100 -3.63 -8.30 1.18
CA THR A 100 -3.70 -9.75 0.99
C THR A 100 -4.79 -10.39 1.86
N ARG A 101 -4.84 -10.01 3.15
CA ARG A 101 -5.90 -10.50 4.07
C ARG A 101 -7.29 -10.02 3.65
N ALA A 102 -7.42 -8.77 3.20
CA ALA A 102 -8.69 -8.24 2.71
C ALA A 102 -9.16 -8.97 1.45
N CYS A 103 -8.30 -9.17 0.45
CA CYS A 103 -8.62 -9.96 -0.75
C CYS A 103 -9.10 -11.37 -0.40
N ALA A 104 -8.39 -12.06 0.50
CA ALA A 104 -8.77 -13.40 0.95
C ALA A 104 -10.15 -13.43 1.61
N ARG A 105 -10.48 -12.45 2.48
CA ARG A 105 -11.82 -12.34 3.09
C ARG A 105 -12.92 -12.14 2.06
N HIS A 106 -12.64 -11.42 0.99
CA HIS A 106 -13.58 -11.17 -0.11
C HIS A 106 -13.56 -12.26 -1.20
N GLY A 107 -12.77 -13.33 -1.03
CA GLY A 107 -12.71 -14.47 -1.95
C GLY A 107 -11.96 -14.19 -3.25
N HIS A 108 -11.06 -13.21 -3.27
CA HIS A 108 -10.22 -12.83 -4.40
C HIS A 108 -8.76 -13.27 -4.17
N ASP A 109 -8.09 -13.67 -5.24
CA ASP A 109 -6.65 -13.84 -5.25
C ASP A 109 -5.96 -12.47 -5.45
N LEU A 110 -4.71 -12.33 -5.03
CA LEU A 110 -3.91 -11.12 -5.22
C LEU A 110 -2.69 -11.44 -6.10
N LEU A 111 -2.61 -10.77 -7.25
CA LEU A 111 -1.42 -10.75 -8.09
C LEU A 111 -0.59 -9.53 -7.70
N VAL A 112 0.68 -9.73 -7.39
CA VAL A 112 1.61 -8.65 -7.04
C VAL A 112 2.60 -8.44 -8.16
N SER A 113 2.81 -7.20 -8.57
CA SER A 113 3.76 -6.80 -9.59
C SER A 113 4.28 -5.38 -9.32
N PHE A 114 5.15 -4.88 -10.18
CA PHE A 114 5.70 -3.53 -10.10
C PHE A 114 5.15 -2.65 -11.23
N GLN A 115 4.98 -1.35 -10.93
CA GLN A 115 4.41 -0.38 -11.87
C GLN A 115 5.31 -0.17 -13.10
N GLN A 116 6.61 -0.25 -12.93
CA GLN A 116 7.60 0.00 -13.99
C GLN A 116 7.69 -1.13 -15.03
N LEU A 117 7.14 -2.31 -14.72
CA LEU A 117 7.17 -3.46 -15.60
C LEU A 117 6.13 -3.42 -16.74
N SER A 118 5.29 -2.38 -16.79
CA SER A 118 4.25 -2.22 -17.81
C SER A 118 4.03 -0.74 -18.14
N ASP A 119 3.83 -0.48 -19.42
CA ASP A 119 3.46 0.85 -19.94
C ASP A 119 1.95 1.02 -20.10
N ASP A 120 1.20 -0.07 -20.25
CA ASP A 120 -0.26 -0.09 -20.35
C ASP A 120 -0.89 -1.08 -19.38
N TRP A 121 -1.17 -0.59 -18.16
CA TRP A 121 -1.73 -1.43 -17.10
C TRP A 121 -3.14 -1.94 -17.41
N HIS A 122 -3.95 -1.17 -18.16
CA HIS A 122 -5.28 -1.62 -18.58
C HIS A 122 -5.19 -2.87 -19.46
N ALA A 123 -4.44 -2.77 -20.55
CA ALA A 123 -4.26 -3.89 -21.50
C ALA A 123 -3.61 -5.12 -20.83
N ASP A 124 -2.60 -4.89 -19.97
CA ASP A 124 -1.84 -5.97 -19.36
C ASP A 124 -2.59 -6.72 -18.24
N TYR A 125 -3.59 -6.10 -17.62
CA TYR A 125 -4.29 -6.70 -16.48
C TYR A 125 -5.78 -6.93 -16.72
N GLU A 126 -6.57 -5.91 -17.10
CA GLU A 126 -8.01 -6.07 -17.30
C GLU A 126 -8.34 -6.72 -18.66
N ASP A 127 -7.88 -6.19 -19.78
CA ASP A 127 -8.12 -6.74 -21.11
C ASP A 127 -7.56 -8.15 -21.25
N SER A 128 -6.42 -8.43 -20.65
CA SER A 128 -5.82 -9.77 -20.61
C SER A 128 -6.51 -10.73 -19.63
N MET A 129 -7.51 -10.27 -18.87
CA MET A 129 -8.21 -11.02 -17.82
C MET A 129 -7.26 -11.59 -16.75
N LYS A 130 -6.15 -10.95 -16.47
CA LYS A 130 -5.25 -11.31 -15.35
C LYS A 130 -5.79 -10.83 -14.02
N ALA A 131 -6.47 -9.66 -14.02
CA ALA A 131 -7.09 -9.10 -12.83
C ALA A 131 -8.39 -8.36 -13.18
N ASP A 132 -9.28 -8.23 -12.20
CA ASP A 132 -10.55 -7.51 -12.32
C ASP A 132 -10.39 -6.01 -12.01
N GLY A 133 -9.21 -5.59 -11.55
CA GLY A 133 -8.89 -4.21 -11.23
C GLY A 133 -7.56 -4.09 -10.51
N LEU A 134 -7.10 -2.85 -10.31
CA LEU A 134 -5.76 -2.50 -9.89
C LEU A 134 -5.74 -1.76 -8.54
N ILE A 135 -4.79 -2.10 -7.69
CA ILE A 135 -4.42 -1.36 -6.49
C ILE A 135 -3.01 -0.80 -6.70
N LEU A 136 -2.85 0.51 -6.65
CA LEU A 136 -1.57 1.19 -6.85
C LEU A 136 -1.01 1.63 -5.49
N LEU A 137 0.18 1.12 -5.12
CA LEU A 137 0.88 1.49 -3.88
C LEU A 137 2.16 2.26 -4.20
N GLY A 138 2.16 3.55 -3.85
CA GLY A 138 3.24 4.45 -4.18
C GLY A 138 3.28 4.82 -5.66
N TYR A 139 3.92 5.90 -5.99
CA TYR A 139 4.06 6.39 -7.37
C TYR A 139 5.19 7.40 -7.54
N GLY A 140 6.16 7.43 -6.65
CA GLY A 140 7.31 8.34 -6.75
C GLY A 140 6.90 9.79 -7.02
N ASP A 141 7.41 10.37 -8.10
CA ASP A 141 7.04 11.71 -8.56
C ASP A 141 5.59 11.73 -9.10
N TYR A 142 4.65 12.28 -8.33
CA TYR A 142 3.23 12.34 -8.70
C TYR A 142 3.00 13.03 -10.04
N LEU A 143 3.74 14.09 -10.34
CA LEU A 143 3.57 14.84 -11.59
C LEU A 143 3.92 13.98 -12.82
N ALA A 144 4.91 13.12 -12.69
CA ALA A 144 5.27 12.17 -13.75
C ALA A 144 4.22 11.06 -13.93
N TYR A 145 3.48 10.72 -12.87
CA TYR A 145 2.46 9.67 -12.90
C TYR A 145 1.05 10.15 -13.25
N GLN A 146 0.76 11.43 -13.06
CA GLN A 146 -0.57 11.99 -13.25
C GLN A 146 -1.17 11.62 -14.62
N ALA A 147 -0.42 11.82 -15.69
CA ALA A 147 -0.88 11.48 -17.05
C ALA A 147 -1.23 9.98 -17.22
N LYS A 148 -0.52 9.10 -16.52
CA LYS A 148 -0.79 7.66 -16.53
C LYS A 148 -2.09 7.33 -15.79
N LEU A 149 -2.36 8.00 -14.67
CA LEU A 149 -3.63 7.86 -13.93
C LEU A 149 -4.82 8.41 -14.72
N GLU A 150 -4.66 9.56 -15.41
CA GLU A 150 -5.68 10.13 -16.30
C GLU A 150 -6.03 9.17 -17.43
N ARG A 151 -5.02 8.53 -18.04
CA ARG A 151 -5.22 7.52 -19.07
C ARG A 151 -6.00 6.30 -18.55
N LEU A 152 -5.76 5.83 -17.33
CA LEU A 152 -6.54 4.75 -16.74
C LEU A 152 -8.03 5.13 -16.58
N VAL A 153 -8.31 6.39 -16.21
CA VAL A 153 -9.69 6.89 -16.16
C VAL A 153 -10.32 6.90 -17.54
N GLU A 154 -9.61 7.39 -18.58
CA GLU A 154 -10.08 7.42 -19.96
C GLU A 154 -10.35 6.01 -20.52
N GLN A 155 -9.54 5.03 -20.16
CA GLN A 155 -9.70 3.62 -20.53
C GLN A 155 -10.83 2.91 -19.76
N GLY A 156 -11.41 3.55 -18.73
CA GLY A 156 -12.43 2.93 -17.88
C GLY A 156 -11.89 1.85 -16.94
N THR A 157 -10.59 1.86 -16.64
CA THR A 157 -9.93 0.90 -15.77
C THR A 157 -10.48 0.99 -14.34
N HIS A 158 -10.75 -0.16 -13.72
CA HIS A 158 -11.08 -0.22 -12.29
C HIS A 158 -9.79 -0.11 -11.48
N PHE A 159 -9.55 1.03 -10.85
CA PHE A 159 -8.37 1.17 -10.00
C PHE A 159 -8.62 2.04 -8.78
N VAL A 160 -7.83 1.75 -7.75
CA VAL A 160 -7.71 2.54 -6.53
C VAL A 160 -6.23 2.76 -6.23
N ARG A 161 -5.91 3.84 -5.53
CA ARG A 161 -4.53 4.12 -5.15
C ARG A 161 -4.42 4.49 -3.68
N TRP A 162 -3.29 4.17 -3.10
CA TRP A 162 -2.85 4.76 -1.84
C TRP A 162 -2.12 6.05 -2.14
N GLY A 163 -2.55 7.15 -1.54
CA GLY A 163 -1.91 8.46 -1.74
C GLY A 163 -2.69 9.60 -1.14
N GLN A 164 -2.23 10.81 -1.40
CA GLN A 164 -2.92 12.02 -0.97
C GLN A 164 -4.35 12.05 -1.53
N VAL A 165 -5.30 12.45 -0.69
CA VAL A 165 -6.72 12.57 -1.04
C VAL A 165 -7.03 14.04 -1.28
N GLU A 166 -7.16 14.42 -2.55
CA GLU A 166 -7.49 15.79 -2.96
C GLU A 166 -8.62 15.80 -3.99
N GLN A 167 -9.36 16.90 -4.04
CA GLN A 167 -10.44 17.05 -5.00
C GLN A 167 -9.88 17.20 -6.42
N GLY A 168 -10.49 16.51 -7.38
CA GLY A 168 -10.09 16.59 -8.79
C GLY A 168 -8.94 15.66 -9.20
N GLN A 169 -8.38 14.89 -8.29
CA GLN A 169 -7.37 13.88 -8.65
C GLN A 169 -8.03 12.69 -9.38
N PRO A 170 -7.32 12.08 -10.37
CA PRO A 170 -7.86 10.95 -11.13
C PRO A 170 -8.03 9.70 -10.27
N GLY A 171 -9.17 9.03 -10.42
CA GLY A 171 -9.49 7.77 -9.75
C GLY A 171 -9.90 7.91 -8.29
N ILE A 172 -9.95 6.79 -7.59
CA ILE A 172 -10.28 6.71 -6.16
C ILE A 172 -8.99 6.64 -5.35
N SER A 173 -8.86 7.55 -4.38
CA SER A 173 -7.71 7.61 -3.47
C SER A 173 -8.14 7.20 -2.05
N ILE A 174 -7.39 6.30 -1.45
CA ILE A 174 -7.43 6.03 -0.02
C ILE A 174 -6.10 6.52 0.54
N GLY A 175 -6.13 7.35 1.57
CA GLY A 175 -4.89 7.95 2.09
C GLY A 175 -4.98 8.33 3.56
N CYS A 176 -3.88 8.84 4.06
CA CYS A 176 -3.79 9.41 5.41
C CYS A 176 -3.96 10.93 5.34
N ASP A 177 -4.51 11.54 6.39
CA ASP A 177 -4.46 12.98 6.58
C ASP A 177 -3.03 13.41 6.95
N ASN A 178 -2.22 13.58 5.91
CA ASN A 178 -0.81 13.91 6.06
C ASN A 178 -0.60 15.27 6.72
N HIS A 179 -1.49 16.23 6.44
CA HIS A 179 -1.46 17.55 7.09
C HIS A 179 -1.73 17.45 8.58
N ALA A 180 -2.77 16.72 8.98
CA ALA A 180 -3.05 16.49 10.40
C ALA A 180 -1.88 15.74 11.09
N GLY A 181 -1.24 14.79 10.40
CA GLY A 181 -0.06 14.10 10.89
C GLY A 181 1.13 15.04 11.13
N GLY A 182 1.41 15.92 10.17
CA GLY A 182 2.43 16.97 10.33
C GLY A 182 2.12 17.93 11.49
N LEU A 183 0.85 18.32 11.63
CA LEU A 183 0.38 19.16 12.73
C LEU A 183 0.60 18.48 14.10
N LEU A 184 0.31 17.17 14.22
CA LEU A 184 0.56 16.39 15.43
C LEU A 184 2.05 16.36 15.78
N ALA A 185 2.92 16.10 14.79
CA ALA A 185 4.37 16.08 14.99
C ALA A 185 4.91 17.45 15.44
N GLY A 186 4.51 18.52 14.76
CA GLY A 186 4.92 19.88 15.08
C GLY A 186 4.47 20.31 16.49
N ARG A 187 3.20 20.09 16.85
CA ARG A 187 2.67 20.41 18.18
C ARG A 187 3.37 19.62 19.29
N HIS A 188 3.68 18.35 19.03
CA HIS A 188 4.43 17.53 20.00
C HIS A 188 5.84 18.10 20.23
N LEU A 189 6.59 18.40 19.16
CA LEU A 189 7.94 18.97 19.28
C LEU A 189 7.92 20.33 19.99
N LEU A 190 6.94 21.19 19.70
CA LEU A 190 6.75 22.46 20.40
C LEU A 190 6.44 22.28 21.89
N ALA A 191 5.64 21.28 22.26
CA ALA A 191 5.34 20.95 23.66
C ALA A 191 6.60 20.46 24.41
N GLN A 192 7.57 19.86 23.71
CA GLN A 192 8.90 19.50 24.23
C GLN A 192 9.88 20.69 24.24
N GLY A 193 9.42 21.90 23.92
CA GLY A 193 10.25 23.11 23.92
C GLY A 193 11.09 23.29 22.64
N ARG A 194 10.92 22.43 21.62
CA ARG A 194 11.67 22.53 20.36
C ARG A 194 11.05 23.60 19.47
N ARG A 195 11.87 24.45 18.87
CA ARG A 195 11.38 25.59 18.06
C ARG A 195 12.07 25.75 16.71
N ARG A 196 13.21 25.07 16.51
CA ARG A 196 13.99 25.10 15.28
C ARG A 196 13.97 23.72 14.66
N ILE A 197 12.81 23.39 14.07
CA ILE A 197 12.55 22.07 13.51
C ILE A 197 13.08 22.03 12.09
N ALA A 198 13.96 21.09 11.80
CA ALA A 198 14.35 20.75 10.44
C ALA A 198 13.37 19.73 9.85
N PHE A 199 13.12 19.80 8.55
CA PHE A 199 12.33 18.82 7.82
C PHE A 199 13.21 18.06 6.82
N LEU A 200 13.17 16.73 6.88
CA LEU A 200 13.86 15.85 5.94
C LEU A 200 12.84 15.10 5.09
N GLY A 201 12.82 15.41 3.81
CA GLY A 201 11.89 14.91 2.80
C GLY A 201 11.65 15.95 1.72
N ASP A 202 11.22 15.55 0.53
CA ASP A 202 10.87 16.47 -0.56
C ASP A 202 9.59 17.25 -0.22
N ALA A 203 9.72 18.54 0.06
CA ALA A 203 8.61 19.43 0.40
C ALA A 203 8.04 20.13 -0.84
N SER A 204 7.71 19.36 -1.88
CA SER A 204 7.16 19.88 -3.14
C SER A 204 5.93 19.13 -3.62
N ASN A 205 5.25 19.66 -4.64
CA ASN A 205 4.10 19.00 -5.26
C ASN A 205 4.43 17.70 -6.01
N ARG A 206 5.71 17.35 -6.14
CA ARG A 206 6.16 16.06 -6.68
C ARG A 206 5.84 14.93 -5.70
N PHE A 207 5.92 15.23 -4.39
CA PHE A 207 5.62 14.30 -3.29
C PHE A 207 4.53 14.91 -2.38
N PRO A 208 3.27 14.92 -2.82
CA PRO A 208 2.19 15.63 -2.15
C PRO A 208 1.95 15.18 -0.70
N GLU A 209 2.23 13.89 -0.38
CA GLU A 209 2.14 13.39 0.99
C GLU A 209 3.19 14.05 1.89
N PHE A 210 4.45 14.11 1.45
CA PHE A 210 5.54 14.73 2.21
C PHE A 210 5.33 16.23 2.34
N PHE A 211 4.88 16.87 1.25
CA PHE A 211 4.54 18.29 1.27
C PHE A 211 3.43 18.61 2.27
N ALA A 212 2.35 17.81 2.30
CA ALA A 212 1.29 17.98 3.29
C ALA A 212 1.78 17.79 4.73
N ARG A 213 2.71 16.84 5.00
CA ARG A 213 3.38 16.67 6.31
C ARG A 213 4.16 17.90 6.69
N TYR A 214 4.95 18.46 5.75
CA TYR A 214 5.69 19.71 5.95
C TYR A 214 4.74 20.87 6.27
N GLN A 215 3.68 21.08 5.48
CA GLN A 215 2.68 22.13 5.69
C GLN A 215 1.98 22.01 7.03
N GLY A 216 1.64 20.79 7.47
CA GLY A 216 1.04 20.55 8.77
C GLY A 216 1.97 20.93 9.93
N CYS A 217 3.26 20.59 9.83
CA CYS A 217 4.27 20.99 10.80
C CYS A 217 4.47 22.52 10.82
N ASP A 218 4.55 23.16 9.67
CA ASP A 218 4.64 24.63 9.55
C ASP A 218 3.40 25.32 10.16
N ALA A 219 2.21 24.76 9.96
CA ALA A 219 0.99 25.27 10.58
C ALA A 219 1.07 25.23 12.11
N ALA A 220 1.58 24.14 12.70
CA ALA A 220 1.80 24.07 14.15
C ALA A 220 2.78 25.12 14.65
N LEU A 221 3.89 25.36 13.93
CA LEU A 221 4.85 26.39 14.28
C LEU A 221 4.24 27.79 14.19
N ARG A 222 3.48 28.08 13.14
CA ARG A 222 2.80 29.37 12.94
C ARG A 222 1.78 29.67 14.05
N GLU A 223 1.05 28.66 14.52
CA GLU A 223 0.18 28.79 15.72
C GLU A 223 0.96 29.22 16.97
N ALA A 224 2.24 28.83 17.07
CA ALA A 224 3.13 29.19 18.17
C ALA A 224 4.01 30.44 17.89
N GLY A 225 3.74 31.18 16.82
CA GLY A 225 4.47 32.39 16.45
C GLY A 225 5.86 32.12 15.84
N ALA A 226 6.09 30.93 15.31
CA ALA A 226 7.31 30.53 14.58
C ALA A 226 6.95 30.10 13.14
N ALA A 227 7.92 29.61 12.38
CA ALA A 227 7.70 29.01 11.06
C ALA A 227 8.81 28.01 10.73
N MET A 228 8.53 27.07 9.83
CA MET A 228 9.56 26.26 9.21
C MET A 228 10.50 27.16 8.41
N LEU A 229 11.80 26.95 8.57
CA LEU A 229 12.81 27.69 7.86
C LEU A 229 13.21 26.90 6.60
N PRO A 230 13.10 27.47 5.39
CA PRO A 230 13.47 26.77 4.15
C PRO A 230 14.92 26.24 4.19
N GLU A 231 15.81 26.94 4.89
CA GLU A 231 17.20 26.54 5.05
C GLU A 231 17.38 25.30 5.93
N LEU A 232 16.38 24.93 6.72
CA LEU A 232 16.35 23.71 7.53
C LEU A 232 15.54 22.57 6.87
N GLN A 233 15.10 22.76 5.63
CA GLN A 233 14.52 21.70 4.83
C GLN A 233 15.61 21.08 3.92
N VAL A 234 15.62 19.74 3.82
CA VAL A 234 16.51 18.99 2.92
C VAL A 234 15.71 17.86 2.29
N ASP A 235 15.76 17.76 0.96
CA ASP A 235 15.12 16.68 0.24
C ASP A 235 15.72 15.33 0.60
N ALA A 236 14.87 14.32 0.73
CA ALA A 236 15.26 12.94 0.97
C ALA A 236 14.18 12.00 0.44
N ASP A 237 14.58 10.97 -0.27
CA ASP A 237 13.76 9.83 -0.61
C ASP A 237 13.53 8.94 0.62
N SER A 238 12.47 8.10 0.59
CA SER A 238 12.10 7.28 1.74
C SER A 238 13.02 6.07 1.93
N THR A 239 14.32 6.33 2.16
CA THR A 239 15.35 5.34 2.47
C THR A 239 16.21 5.81 3.65
N GLU A 240 16.83 4.86 4.36
CA GLU A 240 17.77 5.18 5.45
C GLU A 240 19.01 5.91 4.95
N GLN A 241 19.51 5.55 3.77
CA GLN A 241 20.68 6.21 3.20
C GLN A 241 20.37 7.68 2.87
N ALA A 242 19.24 7.95 2.20
CA ALA A 242 18.84 9.32 1.90
C ALA A 242 18.60 10.15 3.16
N GLY A 243 18.05 9.53 4.21
CA GLY A 243 17.90 10.15 5.52
C GLY A 243 19.22 10.53 6.18
N ALA A 244 20.24 9.65 6.09
CA ALA A 244 21.57 9.93 6.59
C ALA A 244 22.27 11.05 5.80
N ASP A 245 22.15 11.03 4.47
CA ASP A 245 22.75 12.03 3.58
C ASP A 245 22.10 13.41 3.78
N ALA A 246 20.79 13.46 3.96
CA ALA A 246 20.05 14.68 4.26
C ALA A 246 20.47 15.27 5.63
N ALA A 247 20.63 14.43 6.66
CA ALA A 247 21.13 14.88 7.95
C ALA A 247 22.56 15.40 7.89
N ASN A 248 23.45 14.76 7.14
CA ASN A 248 24.80 15.24 6.91
C ASN A 248 24.80 16.58 6.16
N THR A 249 23.93 16.75 5.16
CA THR A 249 23.74 18.02 4.45
C THR A 249 23.27 19.11 5.40
N LEU A 250 22.31 18.81 6.28
CA LEU A 250 21.81 19.74 7.29
C LEU A 250 22.93 20.18 8.27
N LEU A 251 23.72 19.22 8.76
CA LEU A 251 24.87 19.50 9.64
C LEU A 251 25.92 20.38 8.96
N ALA A 252 26.21 20.14 7.67
CA ALA A 252 27.17 20.92 6.89
C ALA A 252 26.75 22.38 6.69
N ARG A 253 25.43 22.69 6.76
CA ARG A 253 24.93 24.07 6.72
C ARG A 253 25.27 24.87 7.98
N ALA A 254 25.69 24.21 9.04
CA ALA A 254 26.03 24.82 10.34
C ALA A 254 24.94 25.76 10.90
N LEU A 255 23.68 25.56 10.53
CA LEU A 255 22.55 26.27 11.07
C LEU A 255 22.05 25.56 12.32
N PRO A 256 21.69 26.30 13.40
CA PRO A 256 21.21 25.69 14.60
C PRO A 256 19.78 25.13 14.40
N PHE A 257 19.59 23.87 14.80
CA PHE A 257 18.28 23.20 14.90
C PHE A 257 18.24 22.39 16.20
N ASP A 258 17.04 22.12 16.72
CA ASP A 258 16.82 21.41 17.99
C ASP A 258 15.90 20.19 17.81
N ALA A 259 15.33 20.02 16.62
CA ALA A 259 14.56 18.86 16.26
C ALA A 259 14.62 18.56 14.76
N VAL A 260 14.37 17.30 14.41
CA VAL A 260 14.13 16.80 13.05
C VAL A 260 12.74 16.19 12.99
N PHE A 261 11.93 16.65 12.04
CA PHE A 261 10.75 15.94 11.58
C PHE A 261 11.05 15.34 10.20
N ALA A 262 11.13 14.03 10.15
CA ALA A 262 11.40 13.29 8.91
C ALA A 262 10.10 12.84 8.24
N ALA A 263 10.05 12.94 6.93
CA ALA A 263 8.86 12.60 6.16
C ALA A 263 8.49 11.09 6.24
N SER A 264 9.43 10.21 6.59
CA SER A 264 9.16 8.79 6.86
C SER A 264 10.03 8.25 8.00
N ASP A 265 9.68 7.07 8.52
CA ASP A 265 10.47 6.39 9.56
C ASP A 265 11.88 6.00 9.02
N LEU A 266 11.99 5.62 7.76
CA LEU A 266 13.27 5.25 7.16
C LEU A 266 14.20 6.46 7.11
N ILE A 267 13.70 7.61 6.64
CA ILE A 267 14.45 8.87 6.67
C ILE A 267 14.86 9.22 8.11
N ALA A 268 13.93 9.08 9.09
CA ALA A 268 14.22 9.36 10.50
C ALA A 268 15.34 8.47 11.05
N ILE A 269 15.30 7.16 10.77
CA ILE A 269 16.29 6.18 11.24
C ILE A 269 17.68 6.50 10.67
N GLY A 270 17.74 6.79 9.36
CA GLY A 270 18.99 7.22 8.72
C GLY A 270 19.55 8.52 9.30
N ALA A 271 18.66 9.51 9.50
CA ALA A 271 19.06 10.78 10.13
C ALA A 271 19.55 10.58 11.56
N MET A 272 18.88 9.77 12.38
CA MET A 272 19.34 9.44 13.74
C MET A 272 20.74 8.81 13.74
N HIS A 273 21.02 7.96 12.76
CA HIS A 273 22.35 7.36 12.62
C HIS A 273 23.43 8.43 12.35
N ALA A 274 23.21 9.32 11.38
CA ALA A 274 24.15 10.39 11.03
C ALA A 274 24.35 11.41 12.17
N LEU A 275 23.24 11.83 12.83
CA LEU A 275 23.30 12.73 13.98
C LEU A 275 24.15 12.17 15.13
N LYS A 276 23.99 10.88 15.45
CA LYS A 276 24.79 10.20 16.48
C LYS A 276 26.27 10.07 16.09
N GLN A 277 26.55 9.80 14.81
CA GLN A 277 27.93 9.79 14.32
C GLN A 277 28.60 11.17 14.43
N ALA A 278 27.83 12.25 14.30
CA ALA A 278 28.28 13.62 14.55
C ALA A 278 28.39 13.99 16.04
N GLY A 279 28.12 13.04 16.97
CA GLY A 279 28.23 13.23 18.41
C GLY A 279 27.03 13.89 19.08
N LEU A 280 25.91 14.06 18.36
CA LEU A 280 24.68 14.61 18.91
C LEU A 280 23.87 13.54 19.65
N ARG A 281 23.33 13.90 20.81
CA ARG A 281 22.50 13.03 21.64
C ARG A 281 21.03 13.21 21.24
N ILE A 282 20.33 12.10 21.17
CA ILE A 282 18.90 12.05 20.85
C ILE A 282 18.15 11.47 22.07
N PRO A 283 17.22 12.21 22.68
CA PRO A 283 16.61 13.47 22.25
C PRO A 283 17.27 14.75 22.82
N GLU A 284 18.31 14.67 23.66
CA GLU A 284 18.79 15.79 24.48
C GLU A 284 19.20 16.98 23.63
N ASP A 285 20.07 16.76 22.63
CA ASP A 285 20.56 17.80 21.73
C ASP A 285 19.58 18.02 20.57
N VAL A 286 19.06 16.92 19.97
CA VAL A 286 18.13 16.96 18.84
C VAL A 286 17.03 15.92 19.02
N ALA A 287 15.77 16.37 19.12
CA ALA A 287 14.61 15.48 19.11
C ALA A 287 14.32 14.99 17.67
N VAL A 288 13.86 13.73 17.50
CA VAL A 288 13.54 13.20 16.18
C VAL A 288 12.13 12.59 16.19
N VAL A 289 11.34 12.95 15.16
CA VAL A 289 10.02 12.39 14.90
C VAL A 289 9.99 11.87 13.46
N GLY A 290 9.48 10.66 13.27
CA GLY A 290 9.24 10.02 11.97
C GLY A 290 7.77 10.03 11.57
N PHE A 291 7.47 9.32 10.50
CA PHE A 291 6.13 9.09 9.96
C PHE A 291 6.05 7.68 9.40
N ASP A 292 4.89 7.03 9.42
CA ASP A 292 4.45 5.73 8.91
C ASP A 292 4.08 4.75 10.02
N GLY A 293 4.78 4.77 11.17
CA GLY A 293 4.55 3.83 12.27
C GLY A 293 5.04 2.42 11.96
N THR A 294 6.15 2.29 11.26
CA THR A 294 6.75 0.99 10.95
C THR A 294 7.25 0.26 12.20
N SER A 295 7.35 -1.06 12.13
CA SER A 295 7.91 -1.85 13.25
C SER A 295 9.36 -1.48 13.57
N MET A 296 10.12 -0.99 12.61
CA MET A 296 11.50 -0.54 12.77
C MET A 296 11.60 0.65 13.75
N ALA A 297 10.59 1.52 13.78
CA ALA A 297 10.53 2.66 14.70
C ALA A 297 10.60 2.23 16.19
N LEU A 298 10.02 1.08 16.53
CA LEU A 298 10.07 0.53 17.89
C LEU A 298 11.47 0.07 18.30
N TYR A 299 12.22 -0.47 17.35
CA TYR A 299 13.54 -1.06 17.57
C TYR A 299 14.69 -0.11 17.20
N ALA A 300 14.39 1.11 16.75
CA ALA A 300 15.39 2.16 16.59
C ALA A 300 16.04 2.51 17.95
N ASN A 301 17.21 3.09 17.92
CA ASN A 301 17.93 3.46 19.13
C ASN A 301 18.25 4.97 19.13
N PRO A 302 17.62 5.78 20.02
CA PRO A 302 16.50 5.41 20.88
C PRO A 302 15.23 5.05 20.09
N PRO A 303 14.22 4.38 20.68
CA PRO A 303 12.95 4.10 20.02
C PRO A 303 12.32 5.37 19.44
N LEU A 304 11.92 5.31 18.15
CA LEU A 304 11.50 6.46 17.37
C LEU A 304 10.04 6.84 17.64
N THR A 305 9.82 8.09 18.06
CA THR A 305 8.50 8.74 18.01
C THR A 305 8.06 8.88 16.57
N THR A 306 6.84 8.44 16.24
CA THR A 306 6.36 8.43 14.87
C THR A 306 4.88 8.69 14.75
N VAL A 307 4.46 9.29 13.67
CA VAL A 307 3.06 9.41 13.27
C VAL A 307 2.64 8.11 12.57
N VAL A 308 1.68 7.41 13.14
CA VAL A 308 1.22 6.09 12.68
C VAL A 308 0.10 6.24 11.66
N GLN A 309 0.21 5.52 10.56
CA GLN A 309 -0.84 5.32 9.56
C GLN A 309 -1.48 3.94 9.76
N ASP A 310 -2.83 3.87 9.79
CA ASP A 310 -3.56 2.60 9.95
C ASP A 310 -3.55 1.78 8.66
N THR A 311 -2.47 1.04 8.45
CA THR A 311 -2.30 0.16 7.28
C THR A 311 -3.34 -0.96 7.22
N SER A 312 -3.87 -1.38 8.38
CA SER A 312 -4.89 -2.43 8.43
C SER A 312 -6.23 -1.93 7.85
N ARG A 313 -6.66 -0.76 8.30
CA ARG A 313 -7.86 -0.11 7.80
C ARG A 313 -7.72 0.33 6.35
N ALA A 314 -6.54 0.83 5.99
CA ALA A 314 -6.21 1.23 4.62
C ALA A 314 -6.35 0.07 3.63
N GLY A 315 -5.76 -1.10 3.94
CA GLY A 315 -5.86 -2.28 3.09
C GLY A 315 -7.30 -2.76 2.89
N GLU A 316 -8.12 -2.71 3.94
CA GLU A 316 -9.55 -3.05 3.83
C GLU A 316 -10.30 -2.06 2.92
N LEU A 317 -10.08 -0.76 3.10
CA LEU A 317 -10.76 0.27 2.30
C LEU A 317 -10.34 0.23 0.83
N LEU A 318 -9.05 0.01 0.53
CA LEU A 318 -8.57 -0.14 -0.85
C LEU A 318 -9.28 -1.30 -1.56
N VAL A 319 -9.34 -2.48 -0.92
CA VAL A 319 -10.01 -3.65 -1.51
C VAL A 319 -11.51 -3.41 -1.64
N GLN A 320 -12.16 -2.85 -0.62
CA GLN A 320 -13.61 -2.56 -0.69
C GLN A 320 -13.93 -1.57 -1.81
N ALA A 321 -13.19 -0.46 -1.91
CA ALA A 321 -13.41 0.56 -2.94
C ALA A 321 -13.20 -0.01 -4.35
N LEU A 322 -12.16 -0.84 -4.56
CA LEU A 322 -11.92 -1.49 -5.84
C LEU A 322 -13.06 -2.48 -6.18
N LEU A 323 -13.48 -3.31 -5.24
CA LEU A 323 -14.57 -4.26 -5.47
C LEU A 323 -15.92 -3.58 -5.71
N GLN A 324 -16.15 -2.38 -5.16
CA GLN A 324 -17.31 -1.56 -5.50
C GLN A 324 -17.27 -1.15 -6.96
N GLN A 325 -16.12 -0.62 -7.46
CA GLN A 325 -15.98 -0.27 -8.88
C GLN A 325 -16.21 -1.49 -9.78
N VAL A 326 -15.55 -2.62 -9.53
CA VAL A 326 -15.70 -3.88 -10.28
C VAL A 326 -17.16 -4.35 -10.33
N ARG A 327 -17.98 -3.99 -9.34
CA ARG A 327 -19.42 -4.31 -9.26
C ARG A 327 -20.32 -3.18 -9.80
N GLU A 328 -19.73 -2.15 -10.41
CA GLU A 328 -20.45 -0.96 -10.90
C GLU A 328 -21.24 -0.26 -9.76
N GLN A 329 -20.71 -0.31 -8.54
CA GLN A 329 -21.28 0.35 -7.36
C GLN A 329 -20.53 1.65 -7.08
N PRO A 330 -21.17 2.67 -6.51
CA PRO A 330 -20.50 3.90 -6.12
C PRO A 330 -19.35 3.63 -5.14
N ALA A 331 -18.16 4.10 -5.49
CA ALA A 331 -16.98 4.09 -4.64
C ALA A 331 -16.51 5.52 -4.40
N GLN A 332 -15.96 5.80 -3.22
CA GLN A 332 -15.52 7.13 -2.83
C GLN A 332 -14.11 7.09 -2.24
N SER A 333 -13.37 8.16 -2.47
CA SER A 333 -12.09 8.41 -1.79
C SER A 333 -12.30 8.55 -0.29
N ALA A 334 -11.34 8.08 0.50
CA ALA A 334 -11.42 8.13 1.96
C ALA A 334 -10.07 8.53 2.57
N MET A 335 -10.14 9.36 3.59
CA MET A 335 -8.98 9.86 4.32
C MET A 335 -9.00 9.31 5.75
N LEU A 336 -7.92 8.63 6.14
CA LEU A 336 -7.71 8.05 7.46
C LEU A 336 -7.01 9.06 8.37
N GLN A 337 -7.41 9.10 9.63
CA GLN A 337 -6.77 9.95 10.63
C GLN A 337 -5.50 9.31 11.16
N PRO A 338 -4.37 10.04 11.19
CA PRO A 338 -3.14 9.57 11.80
C PRO A 338 -3.18 9.65 13.33
N ALA A 339 -2.27 8.94 13.99
CA ALA A 339 -2.05 9.01 15.42
C ALA A 339 -0.56 9.14 15.73
N LEU A 340 -0.19 9.99 16.68
CA LEU A 340 1.20 10.11 17.16
C LEU A 340 1.46 9.07 18.24
N VAL A 341 2.53 8.29 18.08
CA VAL A 341 3.06 7.38 19.11
C VAL A 341 4.38 7.95 19.63
N VAL A 342 4.34 8.50 20.82
CA VAL A 342 5.50 9.11 21.48
C VAL A 342 6.40 8.03 22.06
N ARG A 343 7.71 8.17 21.81
CA ARG A 343 8.79 7.30 22.30
C ARG A 343 10.01 8.13 22.68
N ALA A 344 11.13 7.46 22.98
CA ALA A 344 12.31 8.10 23.54
C ALA A 344 13.04 9.09 22.60
N SER A 345 12.88 9.00 21.28
CA SER A 345 13.61 9.89 20.34
C SER A 345 13.18 11.36 20.39
N SER A 346 12.09 11.68 21.07
CA SER A 346 11.59 13.05 21.21
C SER A 346 11.28 13.45 22.64
N GLY A 347 11.75 12.69 23.64
CA GLY A 347 11.57 13.01 25.07
C GLY A 347 10.25 12.46 25.66
N GLY A 348 9.81 11.28 25.21
CA GLY A 348 8.69 10.53 25.80
C GLY A 348 9.15 9.60 26.91
#